data_10155876d2af6d95ccd470ebb319813f
#
_entry.id   10155876d2af6d95ccd470ebb319813f
#
_cell.length_a   1.000
_cell.length_b   1.000
_cell.length_c   1.000
_cell.angle_alpha   90.00
_cell.angle_beta   90.00
_cell.angle_gamma   90.00
#
_symmetry.space_group_name_H-M   'P 1'
#
loop_
_entity.id
_entity.type
_entity.pdbx_description
1 polymer ?
#
loop_
_entity_poly.entity_id
_entity_poly.type
_entity_poly.pdbx_seq_one_letter_code
_entity_poly.pdbx_strand_id
1 'polypeptide(L)'
;VDFDPKHVVYVWLDALTNYITKIGYDPDGSTDQFKKLWPADLHLIGKDIVRFHTIYWPIFLMALDLPLPKQVFGHPWLLQGGDKMSKSKGNVIYADDMVDLFGVDATRYFVLHEMPFENDGVITWDLVIERFNSDLANILGNLVNRTVSMSNKYFGGVVTSTGVTGEVDADLKAVVTATRDRIVEKMAKLRVADAISEVFALFRRCNKYIDETTPWVLAKDEAQKDRLAEVLYNLTESITIGASLLHPFLPETAEKIVAQLSTSLRDFDELNQFGLYPDGTKVTDAPEILFARIDAKEIQPKVDAIQAKQKEEYEKEQKALNGGESADEAVIDIDPKEEITFDDFTKMQFQVGEILSCEAVAKSKKLLCSQVKIGNTVKQIVSGIRKDYTPEEMVGKKVMVLVNLKPAKLAGVLSEGMLLCAEDENGTLSLMTPEKPMPSGAEIC
;
A
#
# COMPACT_ATOMS: atom_id res chain seq x y z
N VAL A 1 -30.54 10.22 -15.57
CA VAL A 1 -30.57 10.87 -16.92
C VAL A 1 -31.93 11.52 -17.13
N ASP A 2 -32.00 12.60 -17.87
CA ASP A 2 -33.21 13.42 -18.00
C ASP A 2 -34.42 12.67 -18.57
N PHE A 3 -34.19 11.72 -19.50
CA PHE A 3 -35.23 10.89 -20.10
C PHE A 3 -35.65 9.67 -19.28
N ASP A 4 -34.83 9.29 -18.28
CA ASP A 4 -35.14 8.22 -17.32
C ASP A 4 -34.46 8.50 -15.96
N PRO A 5 -35.15 9.15 -15.00
CA PRO A 5 -34.58 9.56 -13.72
C PRO A 5 -34.17 8.39 -12.82
N LYS A 6 -34.55 7.15 -13.13
CA LYS A 6 -34.11 5.97 -12.40
C LYS A 6 -32.72 5.47 -12.82
N HIS A 7 -32.18 6.00 -13.92
CA HIS A 7 -30.87 5.62 -14.43
C HIS A 7 -29.87 6.78 -14.35
N VAL A 8 -28.62 6.44 -14.16
CA VAL A 8 -27.47 7.36 -14.19
C VAL A 8 -26.50 6.89 -15.27
N VAL A 9 -25.66 7.80 -15.75
CA VAL A 9 -24.54 7.41 -16.64
C VAL A 9 -23.54 6.60 -15.83
N TYR A 10 -23.06 5.52 -16.41
CA TYR A 10 -22.04 4.70 -15.79
C TYR A 10 -20.73 5.46 -15.68
N VAL A 11 -20.24 5.68 -14.45
CA VAL A 11 -19.10 6.55 -14.16
C VAL A 11 -17.84 6.21 -14.98
N TRP A 12 -17.63 4.95 -15.33
CA TRP A 12 -16.46 4.53 -16.10
C TRP A 12 -16.49 4.99 -17.56
N LEU A 13 -17.63 5.34 -18.10
CA LEU A 13 -17.69 5.98 -19.42
C LEU A 13 -16.99 7.34 -19.38
N ASP A 14 -17.28 8.15 -18.38
CA ASP A 14 -16.66 9.45 -18.17
C ASP A 14 -15.18 9.30 -17.78
N ALA A 15 -14.88 8.48 -16.77
CA ALA A 15 -13.53 8.30 -16.26
C ALA A 15 -12.53 7.82 -17.33
N LEU A 16 -12.93 6.89 -18.21
CA LEU A 16 -12.06 6.34 -19.26
C LEU A 16 -11.89 7.30 -20.43
N THR A 17 -12.96 7.98 -20.85
CA THR A 17 -12.87 8.95 -21.96
C THR A 17 -11.98 10.14 -21.64
N ASN A 18 -11.75 10.44 -20.34
CA ASN A 18 -10.83 11.48 -19.93
C ASN A 18 -9.40 11.29 -20.48
N TYR A 19 -8.95 10.06 -20.71
CA TYR A 19 -7.63 9.79 -21.32
C TYR A 19 -7.45 10.43 -22.70
N ILE A 20 -8.51 10.49 -23.50
CA ILE A 20 -8.45 11.06 -24.84
C ILE A 20 -8.94 12.51 -24.89
N THR A 21 -10.00 12.87 -24.15
CA THR A 21 -10.56 14.22 -24.16
C THR A 21 -9.57 15.24 -23.59
N LYS A 22 -8.82 14.87 -22.55
CA LYS A 22 -7.81 15.77 -21.93
C LYS A 22 -6.66 16.14 -22.86
N ILE A 23 -6.31 15.27 -23.78
CA ILE A 23 -5.27 15.53 -24.79
C ILE A 23 -5.83 16.08 -26.10
N GLY A 24 -7.13 16.35 -26.18
CA GLY A 24 -7.76 17.06 -27.28
C GLY A 24 -8.36 16.19 -28.36
N TYR A 25 -8.90 15.01 -28.00
CA TYR A 25 -9.78 14.26 -28.90
C TYR A 25 -11.07 15.03 -29.15
N ASP A 26 -11.45 15.12 -30.41
CA ASP A 26 -12.70 15.69 -30.88
C ASP A 26 -13.17 14.90 -32.11
N PRO A 27 -14.42 14.42 -32.17
CA PRO A 27 -14.93 13.68 -33.32
C PRO A 27 -14.95 14.52 -34.61
N ASP A 28 -15.08 15.84 -34.50
CA ASP A 28 -15.11 16.76 -35.63
C ASP A 28 -13.72 17.25 -36.07
N GLY A 29 -12.68 16.96 -35.26
CA GLY A 29 -11.31 17.33 -35.61
C GLY A 29 -10.37 17.42 -34.40
N SER A 30 -9.71 16.32 -34.10
CA SER A 30 -8.77 16.24 -32.94
C SER A 30 -7.54 17.12 -33.12
N THR A 31 -7.02 17.59 -31.99
CA THR A 31 -5.82 18.42 -31.89
C THR A 31 -4.54 17.71 -32.36
N ASP A 32 -3.50 18.47 -32.67
CA ASP A 32 -2.17 17.90 -32.97
C ASP A 32 -1.55 17.22 -31.75
N GLN A 33 -1.88 17.66 -30.54
CA GLN A 33 -1.46 17.00 -29.30
C GLN A 33 -2.02 15.57 -29.21
N PHE A 34 -3.33 15.39 -29.48
CA PHE A 34 -3.94 14.07 -29.54
C PHE A 34 -3.26 13.17 -30.57
N LYS A 35 -3.08 13.66 -31.80
CA LYS A 35 -2.43 12.91 -32.87
C LYS A 35 -1.02 12.48 -32.55
N LYS A 36 -0.30 13.28 -31.74
CA LYS A 36 1.07 12.98 -31.30
C LYS A 36 1.12 11.97 -30.14
N LEU A 37 0.17 12.06 -29.20
CA LEU A 37 0.24 11.31 -27.92
C LEU A 37 -0.60 10.05 -27.92
N TRP A 38 -1.58 9.91 -28.83
CA TRP A 38 -2.41 8.72 -28.92
C TRP A 38 -1.99 7.82 -30.10
N PRO A 39 -1.93 6.48 -29.95
CA PRO A 39 -2.29 5.71 -28.76
C PRO A 39 -1.26 5.79 -27.63
N ALA A 40 -1.73 5.63 -26.40
CA ALA A 40 -0.85 5.55 -25.23
C ALA A 40 0.09 4.34 -25.34
N ASP A 41 1.36 4.53 -24.99
CA ASP A 41 2.32 3.43 -24.92
C ASP A 41 2.02 2.50 -23.72
N LEU A 42 1.60 3.08 -22.59
CA LEU A 42 1.31 2.35 -21.36
C LEU A 42 0.17 3.02 -20.60
N HIS A 43 -0.85 2.23 -20.21
CA HIS A 43 -1.73 2.54 -19.09
C HIS A 43 -1.21 1.84 -17.83
N LEU A 44 -0.65 2.62 -16.89
CA LEU A 44 -0.21 2.15 -15.59
C LEU A 44 -1.31 2.41 -14.58
N ILE A 45 -1.89 1.36 -14.02
CA ILE A 45 -3.10 1.41 -13.19
C ILE A 45 -3.02 0.47 -11.99
N GLY A 46 -3.89 0.63 -11.00
CA GLY A 46 -4.08 -0.35 -9.95
C GLY A 46 -4.78 -1.62 -10.47
N LYS A 47 -4.44 -2.78 -9.91
CA LYS A 47 -5.03 -4.06 -10.33
C LYS A 47 -6.54 -4.15 -10.13
N ASP A 48 -7.11 -3.35 -9.24
CA ASP A 48 -8.54 -3.27 -8.96
C ASP A 48 -9.37 -2.74 -10.14
N ILE A 49 -8.75 -1.94 -11.00
CA ILE A 49 -9.40 -1.34 -12.17
C ILE A 49 -8.97 -1.95 -13.52
N VAL A 50 -8.25 -3.07 -13.49
CA VAL A 50 -7.78 -3.77 -14.71
C VAL A 50 -8.95 -4.11 -15.64
N ARG A 51 -10.09 -4.60 -15.11
CA ARG A 51 -11.26 -4.93 -15.92
C ARG A 51 -11.74 -3.74 -16.78
N PHE A 52 -11.73 -2.54 -16.22
CA PHE A 52 -12.20 -1.34 -16.92
C PHE A 52 -11.26 -0.95 -18.04
N HIS A 53 -9.96 -1.14 -17.87
CA HIS A 53 -8.94 -0.77 -18.84
C HIS A 53 -8.65 -1.84 -19.90
N THR A 54 -9.00 -3.11 -19.64
CA THR A 54 -8.73 -4.22 -20.56
C THR A 54 -9.97 -4.74 -21.28
N ILE A 55 -11.16 -4.40 -20.79
CA ILE A 55 -12.42 -4.80 -21.42
C ILE A 55 -13.21 -3.58 -21.89
N TYR A 56 -13.66 -2.71 -20.96
CA TYR A 56 -14.56 -1.61 -21.33
C TYR A 56 -13.86 -0.55 -22.18
N TRP A 57 -12.64 -0.15 -21.78
CA TRP A 57 -11.90 0.86 -22.51
C TRP A 57 -11.59 0.47 -23.98
N PRO A 58 -11.09 -0.73 -24.27
CA PRO A 58 -10.98 -1.21 -25.65
C PRO A 58 -12.29 -1.17 -26.42
N ILE A 59 -13.41 -1.57 -25.82
CA ILE A 59 -14.73 -1.52 -26.47
C ILE A 59 -15.10 -0.08 -26.84
N PHE A 60 -14.88 0.88 -25.94
CA PHE A 60 -15.18 2.30 -26.24
C PHE A 60 -14.31 2.84 -27.36
N LEU A 61 -13.02 2.54 -27.35
CA LEU A 61 -12.09 2.95 -28.39
C LEU A 61 -12.45 2.33 -29.75
N MET A 62 -12.80 1.06 -29.78
CA MET A 62 -13.27 0.38 -31.00
C MET A 62 -14.57 0.99 -31.52
N ALA A 63 -15.50 1.38 -30.66
CA ALA A 63 -16.73 2.07 -31.02
C ALA A 63 -16.48 3.47 -31.60
N LEU A 64 -15.38 4.11 -31.26
CA LEU A 64 -14.92 5.40 -31.75
C LEU A 64 -13.97 5.28 -32.96
N ASP A 65 -13.70 4.06 -33.43
CA ASP A 65 -12.71 3.75 -34.47
C ASP A 65 -11.30 4.30 -34.18
N LEU A 66 -10.91 4.22 -32.87
CA LEU A 66 -9.61 4.68 -32.38
C LEU A 66 -8.66 3.51 -32.12
N PRO A 67 -7.33 3.70 -32.31
CA PRO A 67 -6.33 2.69 -31.98
C PRO A 67 -6.30 2.41 -30.47
N LEU A 68 -6.04 1.14 -30.12
CA LEU A 68 -5.93 0.71 -28.73
C LEU A 68 -4.58 1.12 -28.11
N PRO A 69 -4.50 1.31 -26.79
CA PRO A 69 -3.23 1.43 -26.06
C PRO A 69 -2.31 0.23 -26.34
N LYS A 70 -1.00 0.47 -26.40
CA LYS A 70 -0.02 -0.60 -26.70
C LYS A 70 0.11 -1.60 -25.54
N GLN A 71 -0.02 -1.11 -24.30
CA GLN A 71 0.08 -1.93 -23.09
C GLN A 71 -0.81 -1.40 -21.99
N VAL A 72 -1.40 -2.31 -21.20
CA VAL A 72 -2.04 -2.04 -19.90
C VAL A 72 -1.30 -2.82 -18.85
N PHE A 73 -0.86 -2.17 -17.80
CA PHE A 73 -0.17 -2.79 -16.68
C PHE A 73 -0.86 -2.45 -15.36
N GLY A 74 -1.34 -3.49 -14.65
CA GLY A 74 -1.98 -3.36 -13.34
C GLY A 74 -0.97 -3.66 -12.23
N HIS A 75 -0.56 -2.62 -11.46
CA HIS A 75 0.29 -2.83 -10.29
C HIS A 75 -0.52 -3.38 -9.10
N PRO A 76 0.11 -4.15 -8.18
CA PRO A 76 -0.56 -4.72 -7.02
C PRO A 76 -0.92 -3.66 -5.96
N TRP A 77 -1.59 -4.10 -4.90
CA TRP A 77 -1.93 -3.24 -3.78
C TRP A 77 -0.77 -3.09 -2.80
N LEU A 78 -0.79 -1.99 -2.07
CA LEU A 78 0.01 -1.79 -0.88
C LEU A 78 -0.89 -2.05 0.35
N LEU A 79 -0.51 -3.07 1.14
CA LEU A 79 -1.27 -3.53 2.31
C LEU A 79 -0.55 -3.09 3.60
N GLN A 80 -1.28 -2.73 4.64
CA GLN A 80 -0.69 -2.50 5.95
C GLN A 80 -0.78 -3.77 6.81
N GLY A 81 0.39 -4.32 7.19
CA GLY A 81 0.46 -5.51 8.04
C GLY A 81 -0.25 -6.76 7.47
N GLY A 82 -0.48 -6.81 6.14
CA GLY A 82 -1.24 -7.86 5.48
C GLY A 82 -2.72 -7.55 5.28
N ASP A 83 -3.22 -6.47 5.88
CA ASP A 83 -4.61 -6.01 5.77
C ASP A 83 -4.75 -4.87 4.76
N LYS A 84 -5.93 -4.79 4.12
CA LYS A 84 -6.28 -3.65 3.27
C LYS A 84 -6.37 -2.38 4.11
N MET A 85 -5.74 -1.29 3.64
CA MET A 85 -5.85 0.01 4.30
C MET A 85 -7.29 0.50 4.24
N SER A 86 -7.79 1.01 5.36
CA SER A 86 -9.15 1.55 5.49
C SER A 86 -9.18 2.69 6.49
N LYS A 87 -9.86 3.79 6.13
CA LYS A 87 -10.09 4.92 7.04
C LYS A 87 -10.81 4.49 8.32
N SER A 88 -11.77 3.56 8.22
CA SER A 88 -12.52 3.04 9.38
C SER A 88 -11.65 2.27 10.39
N LYS A 89 -10.56 1.67 9.92
CA LYS A 89 -9.60 0.97 10.79
C LYS A 89 -8.53 1.89 11.36
N GLY A 90 -8.42 3.16 10.89
CA GLY A 90 -7.35 4.08 11.25
C GLY A 90 -5.96 3.58 10.88
N ASN A 91 -5.87 2.72 9.86
CA ASN A 91 -4.63 2.06 9.46
C ASN A 91 -4.13 2.53 8.08
N VAL A 92 -4.51 3.73 7.65
CA VAL A 92 -4.01 4.29 6.39
C VAL A 92 -2.66 4.95 6.62
N ILE A 93 -1.67 4.61 5.80
CA ILE A 93 -0.40 5.33 5.75
C ILE A 93 -0.47 6.25 4.54
N TYR A 94 -0.56 7.56 4.78
CA TYR A 94 -0.58 8.56 3.73
C TYR A 94 0.83 8.92 3.29
N ALA A 95 0.99 9.26 2.02
CA ALA A 95 2.28 9.68 1.47
C ALA A 95 2.79 10.96 2.14
N ASP A 96 1.90 11.89 2.49
CA ASP A 96 2.25 13.14 3.16
C ASP A 96 2.85 12.87 4.56
N ASP A 97 2.25 11.96 5.34
CA ASP A 97 2.78 11.56 6.65
C ASP A 97 4.18 10.93 6.52
N MET A 98 4.41 10.13 5.48
CA MET A 98 5.73 9.56 5.20
C MET A 98 6.74 10.64 4.80
N VAL A 99 6.33 11.61 3.98
CA VAL A 99 7.20 12.72 3.56
C VAL A 99 7.57 13.61 4.74
N ASP A 100 6.64 13.90 5.62
CA ASP A 100 6.88 14.71 6.82
C ASP A 100 7.83 14.01 7.80
N LEU A 101 7.78 12.68 7.89
CA LEU A 101 8.64 11.91 8.81
C LEU A 101 10.02 11.60 8.23
N PHE A 102 10.10 11.29 6.93
CA PHE A 102 11.30 10.70 6.31
C PHE A 102 11.85 11.49 5.12
N GLY A 103 11.10 12.45 4.59
CA GLY A 103 11.43 13.19 3.38
C GLY A 103 10.96 12.51 2.09
N VAL A 104 10.95 13.29 1.00
CA VAL A 104 10.42 12.87 -0.31
C VAL A 104 11.16 11.66 -0.86
N ASP A 105 12.48 11.71 -0.94
CA ASP A 105 13.28 10.66 -1.57
C ASP A 105 13.23 9.34 -0.78
N ALA A 106 13.19 9.38 0.55
CA ALA A 106 13.05 8.18 1.36
C ALA A 106 11.66 7.54 1.15
N THR A 107 10.61 8.34 1.07
CA THR A 107 9.25 7.88 0.73
C THR A 107 9.21 7.24 -0.66
N ARG A 108 9.82 7.89 -1.66
CA ARG A 108 9.95 7.34 -3.02
C ARG A 108 10.70 6.01 -3.02
N TYR A 109 11.85 5.96 -2.32
CA TYR A 109 12.62 4.73 -2.20
C TYR A 109 11.76 3.58 -1.69
N PHE A 110 11.07 3.80 -0.57
CA PHE A 110 10.26 2.76 0.05
C PHE A 110 9.16 2.26 -0.89
N VAL A 111 8.37 3.16 -1.46
CA VAL A 111 7.24 2.78 -2.34
C VAL A 111 7.74 2.07 -3.60
N LEU A 112 8.84 2.53 -4.20
CA LEU A 112 9.37 1.93 -5.42
C LEU A 112 10.11 0.61 -5.18
N HIS A 113 10.69 0.42 -3.99
CA HIS A 113 11.47 -0.76 -3.64
C HIS A 113 10.61 -1.90 -3.06
N GLU A 114 9.66 -1.58 -2.15
CA GLU A 114 8.88 -2.58 -1.40
C GLU A 114 7.59 -3.00 -2.10
N MET A 115 7.27 -2.44 -3.26
CA MET A 115 6.11 -2.85 -4.05
C MET A 115 6.53 -3.67 -5.27
N PRO A 116 6.81 -4.98 -5.10
CA PRO A 116 7.10 -5.86 -6.22
C PRO A 116 5.85 -5.99 -7.10
N PHE A 117 6.00 -5.85 -8.43
CA PHE A 117 4.84 -5.85 -9.32
C PHE A 117 4.15 -7.21 -9.49
N GLU A 118 4.72 -8.26 -8.94
CA GLU A 118 4.19 -9.64 -9.01
C GLU A 118 3.22 -9.98 -7.87
N ASN A 119 3.36 -9.29 -6.71
CA ASN A 119 2.58 -9.56 -5.51
C ASN A 119 2.22 -8.25 -4.79
N ASP A 120 1.20 -8.31 -3.92
CA ASP A 120 0.87 -7.19 -3.06
C ASP A 120 2.05 -6.85 -2.13
N GLY A 121 2.37 -5.57 -2.04
CA GLY A 121 3.39 -5.07 -1.14
C GLY A 121 2.84 -4.91 0.28
N VAL A 122 3.72 -5.00 1.27
CA VAL A 122 3.36 -4.75 2.66
C VAL A 122 4.11 -3.52 3.16
N ILE A 123 3.39 -2.59 3.78
CA ILE A 123 3.98 -1.43 4.46
C ILE A 123 3.69 -1.50 5.95
N THR A 124 4.72 -1.31 6.76
CA THR A 124 4.62 -1.05 8.19
C THR A 124 5.63 0.03 8.55
N TRP A 125 5.38 0.79 9.61
CA TRP A 125 6.32 1.82 10.06
C TRP A 125 7.69 1.24 10.41
N ASP A 126 7.71 0.05 11.02
CA ASP A 126 8.95 -0.65 11.34
C ASP A 126 9.76 -1.00 10.09
N LEU A 127 9.09 -1.48 9.04
CA LEU A 127 9.75 -1.80 7.77
C LEU A 127 10.29 -0.54 7.09
N VAL A 128 9.56 0.58 7.14
CA VAL A 128 10.04 1.87 6.61
C VAL A 128 11.31 2.31 7.33
N ILE A 129 11.33 2.26 8.67
CA ILE A 129 12.50 2.62 9.49
C ILE A 129 13.68 1.66 9.22
N GLU A 130 13.41 0.37 9.11
CA GLU A 130 14.44 -0.63 8.78
C GLU A 130 15.09 -0.33 7.43
N ARG A 131 14.31 -0.11 6.38
CA ARG A 131 14.82 0.22 5.04
C ARG A 131 15.56 1.54 5.00
N PHE A 132 15.02 2.55 5.68
CA PHE A 132 15.71 3.85 5.81
C PHE A 132 17.10 3.68 6.42
N ASN A 133 17.19 2.94 7.52
CA ASN A 133 18.46 2.76 8.23
C ASN A 133 19.42 1.83 7.49
N SER A 134 18.93 0.68 6.96
CA SER A 134 19.79 -0.31 6.30
C SER A 134 20.28 0.16 4.94
N ASP A 135 19.39 0.70 4.12
CA ASP A 135 19.71 0.97 2.72
C ASP A 135 20.12 2.44 2.52
N LEU A 136 19.30 3.39 2.95
CA LEU A 136 19.59 4.80 2.70
C LEU A 136 20.71 5.33 3.61
N ALA A 137 20.65 5.12 4.91
CA ALA A 137 21.66 5.62 5.83
C ALA A 137 22.96 4.80 5.76
N ASN A 138 22.90 3.46 5.89
CA ASN A 138 24.11 2.65 5.99
C ASN A 138 24.76 2.36 4.64
N ILE A 139 23.98 1.94 3.61
CA ILE A 139 24.58 1.60 2.31
C ILE A 139 24.95 2.88 1.55
N LEU A 140 24.01 3.81 1.32
CA LEU A 140 24.22 4.96 0.47
C LEU A 140 24.86 6.13 1.23
N GLY A 141 24.23 6.61 2.30
CA GLY A 141 24.69 7.81 3.04
C GLY A 141 26.08 7.62 3.62
N ASN A 142 26.35 6.48 4.24
CA ASN A 142 27.67 6.15 4.80
C ASN A 142 28.74 6.01 3.71
N LEU A 143 28.41 5.41 2.55
CA LEU A 143 29.36 5.28 1.42
C LEU A 143 29.83 6.66 0.94
N VAL A 144 28.90 7.57 0.65
CA VAL A 144 29.22 8.92 0.17
C VAL A 144 30.03 9.68 1.21
N ASN A 145 29.55 9.69 2.47
CA ASN A 145 30.25 10.41 3.56
C ASN A 145 31.66 9.86 3.81
N ARG A 146 31.86 8.52 3.82
CA ARG A 146 33.19 7.92 3.98
C ARG A 146 34.12 8.29 2.83
N THR A 147 33.64 8.27 1.59
CA THR A 147 34.46 8.57 0.41
C THR A 147 34.91 10.03 0.42
N VAL A 148 33.99 10.98 0.64
CA VAL A 148 34.31 12.41 0.73
C VAL A 148 35.25 12.70 1.91
N SER A 149 34.95 12.11 3.09
CA SER A 149 35.77 12.28 4.30
C SER A 149 37.20 11.74 4.14
N MET A 150 37.38 10.60 3.49
CA MET A 150 38.70 10.05 3.20
C MET A 150 39.44 10.88 2.18
N SER A 151 38.79 11.39 1.12
CA SER A 151 39.38 12.29 0.15
C SER A 151 39.87 13.57 0.82
N ASN A 152 39.06 14.17 1.67
CA ASN A 152 39.48 15.36 2.46
C ASN A 152 40.65 15.06 3.39
N LYS A 153 40.58 13.95 4.12
CA LYS A 153 41.59 13.59 5.11
C LYS A 153 42.95 13.28 4.53
N TYR A 154 42.99 12.58 3.40
CA TYR A 154 44.27 12.08 2.85
C TYR A 154 44.84 12.95 1.73
N PHE A 155 43.98 13.65 0.99
CA PHE A 155 44.38 14.43 -0.19
C PHE A 155 43.80 15.88 -0.20
N GLY A 156 43.36 16.40 0.95
CA GLY A 156 42.75 17.76 1.02
C GLY A 156 41.52 17.91 0.12
N GLY A 157 40.82 16.81 -0.15
CA GLY A 157 39.62 16.76 -0.98
C GLY A 157 39.90 16.54 -2.49
N VAL A 158 41.14 16.62 -2.94
CA VAL A 158 41.49 16.44 -4.36
C VAL A 158 41.48 14.98 -4.75
N VAL A 159 40.69 14.65 -5.76
CA VAL A 159 40.54 13.28 -6.31
C VAL A 159 41.30 13.21 -7.63
N THR A 160 42.27 12.29 -7.67
CA THR A 160 43.18 12.16 -8.82
C THR A 160 43.30 10.68 -9.22
N SER A 161 43.23 10.37 -10.52
CA SER A 161 43.56 9.06 -11.05
C SER A 161 45.08 8.96 -11.24
N THR A 162 45.68 7.94 -10.67
CA THR A 162 47.11 7.66 -10.81
C THR A 162 47.40 6.48 -11.76
N GLY A 163 46.34 5.72 -12.11
CA GLY A 163 46.47 4.55 -12.94
C GLY A 163 47.08 3.33 -12.23
N VAL A 164 47.32 3.41 -10.91
CA VAL A 164 47.87 2.31 -10.12
C VAL A 164 46.76 1.30 -9.79
N THR A 165 46.65 0.24 -10.59
CA THR A 165 45.62 -0.77 -10.49
C THR A 165 45.88 -1.80 -9.39
N GLY A 166 44.78 -2.37 -8.85
CA GLY A 166 44.80 -3.50 -7.92
C GLY A 166 43.87 -4.62 -8.38
N GLU A 167 44.00 -5.81 -7.78
CA GLU A 167 43.28 -7.02 -8.16
C GLU A 167 41.75 -6.87 -8.19
N VAL A 168 41.19 -6.09 -7.24
CA VAL A 168 39.73 -5.93 -7.08
C VAL A 168 39.14 -4.81 -7.93
N ASP A 169 39.97 -4.00 -8.63
CA ASP A 169 39.50 -2.85 -9.41
C ASP A 169 38.71 -3.28 -10.65
N ALA A 170 39.19 -4.33 -11.33
CA ALA A 170 38.54 -4.85 -12.53
C ALA A 170 37.12 -5.32 -12.25
N ASP A 171 36.90 -6.00 -11.12
CA ASP A 171 35.58 -6.45 -10.70
C ASP A 171 34.66 -5.28 -10.34
N LEU A 172 35.16 -4.28 -9.60
CA LEU A 172 34.38 -3.07 -9.34
C LEU A 172 33.94 -2.38 -10.65
N LYS A 173 34.89 -2.13 -11.56
CA LYS A 173 34.63 -1.47 -12.84
C LYS A 173 33.61 -2.27 -13.69
N ALA A 174 33.73 -3.59 -13.74
CA ALA A 174 32.81 -4.45 -14.45
C ALA A 174 31.38 -4.40 -13.88
N VAL A 175 31.22 -4.43 -12.56
CA VAL A 175 29.91 -4.31 -11.91
C VAL A 175 29.30 -2.95 -12.21
N VAL A 176 30.05 -1.87 -12.04
CA VAL A 176 29.56 -0.49 -12.20
C VAL A 176 29.10 -0.26 -13.65
N THR A 177 29.92 -0.60 -14.64
CA THR A 177 29.61 -0.36 -16.06
C THR A 177 28.47 -1.24 -16.59
N ALA A 178 28.25 -2.42 -16.03
CA ALA A 178 27.16 -3.29 -16.42
C ALA A 178 25.80 -2.92 -15.77
N THR A 179 25.80 -2.06 -14.75
CA THR A 179 24.56 -1.77 -13.96
C THR A 179 23.51 -1.06 -14.80
N ARG A 180 23.88 -0.14 -15.70
CA ARG A 180 22.93 0.54 -16.60
C ARG A 180 22.10 -0.47 -17.41
N ASP A 181 22.75 -1.40 -18.05
CA ASP A 181 22.07 -2.35 -18.95
C ASP A 181 21.16 -3.31 -18.16
N ARG A 182 21.56 -3.70 -16.94
CA ARG A 182 20.71 -4.46 -16.03
C ARG A 182 19.45 -3.68 -15.63
N ILE A 183 19.58 -2.39 -15.31
CA ILE A 183 18.45 -1.51 -15.00
C ILE A 183 17.50 -1.42 -16.21
N VAL A 184 18.04 -1.19 -17.41
CA VAL A 184 17.23 -1.12 -18.65
C VAL A 184 16.43 -2.40 -18.84
N GLU A 185 17.05 -3.57 -18.67
CA GLU A 185 16.35 -4.86 -18.79
C GLU A 185 15.19 -4.97 -17.79
N LYS A 186 15.39 -4.55 -16.53
CA LYS A 186 14.35 -4.59 -15.50
C LYS A 186 13.23 -3.59 -15.80
N MET A 187 13.59 -2.36 -16.17
CA MET A 187 12.63 -1.30 -16.50
C MET A 187 11.81 -1.62 -17.75
N ALA A 188 12.39 -2.27 -18.77
CA ALA A 188 11.65 -2.73 -19.93
C ALA A 188 10.54 -3.75 -19.60
N LYS A 189 10.67 -4.43 -18.46
CA LYS A 189 9.67 -5.36 -17.91
C LYS A 189 8.82 -4.71 -16.80
N LEU A 190 8.93 -3.40 -16.59
CA LEU A 190 8.28 -2.65 -15.51
C LEU A 190 8.64 -3.15 -14.09
N ARG A 191 9.78 -3.83 -13.93
CA ARG A 191 10.27 -4.35 -12.63
C ARG A 191 11.05 -3.28 -11.89
N VAL A 192 10.35 -2.24 -11.43
CA VAL A 192 10.95 -1.04 -10.82
C VAL A 192 11.70 -1.37 -9.54
N ALA A 193 11.15 -2.23 -8.68
CA ALA A 193 11.80 -2.66 -7.44
C ALA A 193 13.15 -3.37 -7.69
N ASP A 194 13.21 -4.20 -8.74
CA ASP A 194 14.44 -4.85 -9.14
C ASP A 194 15.46 -3.85 -9.74
N ALA A 195 14.97 -2.89 -10.52
CA ALA A 195 15.84 -1.87 -11.11
C ALA A 195 16.53 -1.02 -10.03
N ILE A 196 15.82 -0.58 -9.01
CA ILE A 196 16.41 0.17 -7.89
C ILE A 196 17.35 -0.72 -7.06
N SER A 197 17.03 -2.01 -6.93
CA SER A 197 17.89 -2.99 -6.27
C SER A 197 19.23 -3.18 -6.98
N GLU A 198 19.29 -3.08 -8.32
CA GLU A 198 20.54 -3.08 -9.09
C GLU A 198 21.40 -1.85 -8.78
N VAL A 199 20.81 -0.66 -8.62
CA VAL A 199 21.55 0.54 -8.19
C VAL A 199 22.16 0.33 -6.80
N PHE A 200 21.38 -0.21 -5.86
CA PHE A 200 21.87 -0.49 -4.51
C PHE A 200 22.90 -1.64 -4.48
N ALA A 201 22.85 -2.57 -5.43
CA ALA A 201 23.91 -3.59 -5.58
C ALA A 201 25.25 -2.95 -5.98
N LEU A 202 25.24 -1.92 -6.85
CA LEU A 202 26.42 -1.13 -7.16
C LEU A 202 26.97 -0.46 -5.88
N PHE A 203 26.17 0.21 -5.08
CA PHE A 203 26.62 0.85 -3.84
C PHE A 203 27.13 -0.17 -2.82
N ARG A 204 26.52 -1.34 -2.70
CA ARG A 204 27.05 -2.44 -1.87
C ARG A 204 28.41 -2.92 -2.38
N ARG A 205 28.59 -3.00 -3.70
CA ARG A 205 29.90 -3.35 -4.29
C ARG A 205 30.97 -2.29 -3.96
N CYS A 206 30.61 -1.01 -3.98
CA CYS A 206 31.52 0.08 -3.56
C CYS A 206 31.92 -0.04 -2.07
N ASN A 207 30.94 -0.31 -1.18
CA ASN A 207 31.25 -0.53 0.24
C ASN A 207 32.18 -1.73 0.44
N LYS A 208 31.93 -2.85 -0.27
CA LYS A 208 32.81 -4.02 -0.25
C LYS A 208 34.21 -3.68 -0.77
N TYR A 209 34.32 -2.85 -1.80
CA TYR A 209 35.60 -2.39 -2.34
C TYR A 209 36.42 -1.57 -1.32
N ILE A 210 35.76 -0.74 -0.51
CA ILE A 210 36.42 -0.04 0.62
C ILE A 210 36.98 -1.06 1.62
N ASP A 211 36.25 -2.10 1.95
CA ASP A 211 36.68 -3.12 2.91
C ASP A 211 37.81 -4.01 2.35
N GLU A 212 37.80 -4.31 1.06
CA GLU A 212 38.83 -5.09 0.36
C GLU A 212 40.15 -4.30 0.21
N THR A 213 40.04 -3.00 -0.11
CA THR A 213 41.21 -2.14 -0.34
C THR A 213 41.78 -1.51 0.93
N THR A 214 40.99 -1.50 2.02
CA THR A 214 41.40 -0.95 3.33
C THR A 214 42.14 0.40 3.23
N PRO A 215 41.51 1.50 2.74
CA PRO A 215 42.19 2.77 2.47
C PRO A 215 42.95 3.34 3.69
N TRP A 216 42.44 3.08 4.89
CA TRP A 216 43.09 3.50 6.16
C TRP A 216 44.40 2.76 6.46
N VAL A 217 44.63 1.60 5.82
CA VAL A 217 45.91 0.88 5.90
C VAL A 217 46.86 1.44 4.85
N LEU A 218 46.40 1.62 3.60
CA LEU A 218 47.18 2.22 2.54
C LEU A 218 47.71 3.62 2.94
N ALA A 219 46.90 4.38 3.65
CA ALA A 219 47.27 5.74 4.13
C ALA A 219 48.43 5.78 5.13
N LYS A 220 48.86 4.64 5.70
CA LYS A 220 50.00 4.56 6.64
C LYS A 220 51.34 4.39 5.96
N ASP A 221 51.34 4.06 4.66
CA ASP A 221 52.53 3.79 3.87
C ASP A 221 52.61 4.81 2.71
N GLU A 222 53.58 5.68 2.75
CA GLU A 222 53.78 6.73 1.70
C GLU A 222 54.02 6.10 0.33
N ALA A 223 54.58 4.87 0.24
CA ALA A 223 54.76 4.15 -1.01
C ALA A 223 53.43 3.69 -1.62
N GLN A 224 52.33 3.62 -0.85
CA GLN A 224 51.00 3.25 -1.31
C GLN A 224 50.10 4.46 -1.60
N LYS A 225 50.61 5.67 -1.55
CA LYS A 225 49.85 6.91 -1.72
C LYS A 225 49.16 6.99 -3.08
N ASP A 226 49.85 6.64 -4.16
CA ASP A 226 49.26 6.62 -5.50
C ASP A 226 48.17 5.54 -5.61
N ARG A 227 48.36 4.37 -4.95
CA ARG A 227 47.32 3.36 -4.87
C ARG A 227 46.08 3.84 -4.10
N LEU A 228 46.27 4.53 -2.99
CA LEU A 228 45.20 5.12 -2.22
C LEU A 228 44.42 6.17 -3.04
N ALA A 229 45.15 7.02 -3.80
CA ALA A 229 44.53 8.01 -4.69
C ALA A 229 43.63 7.33 -5.74
N GLU A 230 44.13 6.27 -6.39
CA GLU A 230 43.35 5.49 -7.37
C GLU A 230 42.10 4.82 -6.75
N VAL A 231 42.22 4.30 -5.52
CA VAL A 231 41.06 3.74 -4.80
C VAL A 231 39.96 4.79 -4.59
N LEU A 232 40.35 6.01 -4.17
CA LEU A 232 39.38 7.08 -3.95
C LEU A 232 38.78 7.59 -5.27
N TYR A 233 39.59 7.65 -6.35
CA TYR A 233 39.11 7.93 -7.69
C TYR A 233 38.07 6.92 -8.15
N ASN A 234 38.37 5.64 -8.05
CA ASN A 234 37.49 4.56 -8.45
C ASN A 234 36.15 4.60 -7.66
N LEU A 235 36.19 4.93 -6.37
CA LEU A 235 34.98 5.09 -5.55
C LEU A 235 34.16 6.31 -6.00
N THR A 236 34.81 7.46 -6.19
CA THR A 236 34.15 8.71 -6.60
C THR A 236 33.50 8.55 -7.97
N GLU A 237 34.20 7.94 -8.92
CA GLU A 237 33.67 7.60 -10.24
C GLU A 237 32.44 6.67 -10.15
N SER A 238 32.55 5.59 -9.38
CA SER A 238 31.47 4.63 -9.18
C SER A 238 30.23 5.26 -8.54
N ILE A 239 30.43 6.14 -7.55
CA ILE A 239 29.34 6.86 -6.89
C ILE A 239 28.69 7.86 -7.85
N THR A 240 29.43 8.52 -8.72
CA THR A 240 28.90 9.44 -9.74
C THR A 240 28.00 8.69 -10.73
N ILE A 241 28.43 7.54 -11.22
CA ILE A 241 27.62 6.68 -12.10
C ILE A 241 26.38 6.19 -11.34
N GLY A 242 26.57 5.71 -10.09
CA GLY A 242 25.47 5.24 -9.25
C GLY A 242 24.44 6.33 -8.94
N ALA A 243 24.87 7.56 -8.66
CA ALA A 243 23.99 8.71 -8.44
C ALA A 243 23.18 9.04 -9.70
N SER A 244 23.81 9.02 -10.87
CA SER A 244 23.13 9.28 -12.15
C SER A 244 22.08 8.20 -12.45
N LEU A 245 22.37 6.92 -12.16
CA LEU A 245 21.40 5.83 -12.27
C LEU A 245 20.30 5.90 -11.21
N LEU A 246 20.59 6.48 -10.05
CA LEU A 246 19.63 6.68 -8.95
C LEU A 246 18.67 7.84 -9.22
N HIS A 247 19.06 8.83 -10.01
CA HIS A 247 18.33 10.09 -10.21
C HIS A 247 16.85 9.90 -10.60
N PRO A 248 16.44 8.98 -11.48
CA PRO A 248 15.03 8.76 -11.79
C PRO A 248 14.19 8.30 -10.58
N PHE A 249 14.83 7.69 -9.60
CA PHE A 249 14.19 7.14 -8.40
C PHE A 249 14.22 8.13 -7.23
N LEU A 250 15.40 8.68 -6.93
CA LEU A 250 15.68 9.60 -5.82
C LEU A 250 16.38 10.87 -6.35
N PRO A 251 15.63 11.80 -6.96
CA PRO A 251 16.21 12.94 -7.68
C PRO A 251 17.01 13.89 -6.77
N GLU A 252 16.46 14.30 -5.63
CA GLU A 252 17.12 15.24 -4.72
C GLU A 252 18.40 14.64 -4.11
N THR A 253 18.36 13.35 -3.77
CA THR A 253 19.53 12.65 -3.23
C THR A 253 20.63 12.53 -4.26
N ALA A 254 20.30 12.22 -5.51
CA ALA A 254 21.27 12.11 -6.59
C ALA A 254 21.96 13.45 -6.86
N GLU A 255 21.19 14.56 -6.89
CA GLU A 255 21.74 15.91 -7.05
C GLU A 255 22.65 16.30 -5.88
N LYS A 256 22.26 15.99 -4.64
CA LYS A 256 23.10 16.22 -3.46
C LYS A 256 24.41 15.43 -3.50
N ILE A 257 24.38 14.19 -3.99
CA ILE A 257 25.59 13.37 -4.13
C ILE A 257 26.56 14.01 -5.12
N VAL A 258 26.12 14.34 -6.34
CA VAL A 258 27.03 14.91 -7.34
C VAL A 258 27.53 16.30 -6.94
N ALA A 259 26.71 17.09 -6.24
CA ALA A 259 27.15 18.37 -5.67
C ALA A 259 28.28 18.19 -4.64
N GLN A 260 28.17 17.19 -3.74
CA GLN A 260 29.24 16.89 -2.78
C GLN A 260 30.53 16.39 -3.44
N LEU A 261 30.37 15.71 -4.57
CA LEU A 261 31.52 15.27 -5.40
C LEU A 261 32.03 16.34 -6.36
N SER A 262 31.43 17.53 -6.35
CA SER A 262 31.80 18.67 -7.27
C SER A 262 31.75 18.26 -8.74
N THR A 263 30.72 17.50 -9.13
CA THR A 263 30.49 17.03 -10.50
C THR A 263 29.00 17.19 -10.87
N SER A 264 28.59 16.67 -12.00
CA SER A 264 27.21 16.67 -12.47
C SER A 264 26.73 15.26 -12.75
N LEU A 265 25.42 15.10 -12.83
CA LEU A 265 24.80 13.89 -13.37
C LEU A 265 25.27 13.68 -14.80
N ARG A 266 25.53 12.43 -15.16
CA ARG A 266 25.97 12.04 -16.51
C ARG A 266 24.81 11.73 -17.41
N ASP A 267 25.04 11.92 -18.70
CA ASP A 267 24.13 11.46 -19.72
C ASP A 267 23.98 9.94 -19.68
N PHE A 268 22.78 9.46 -19.97
CA PHE A 268 22.43 8.04 -19.84
C PHE A 268 23.35 7.15 -20.71
N ASP A 269 23.78 7.64 -21.88
CA ASP A 269 24.62 6.89 -22.82
C ASP A 269 26.07 6.73 -22.32
N GLU A 270 26.49 7.51 -21.33
CA GLU A 270 27.84 7.46 -20.74
C GLU A 270 27.91 6.57 -19.49
N LEU A 271 26.76 6.09 -18.96
CA LEU A 271 26.71 5.36 -17.68
C LEU A 271 27.29 3.95 -17.72
N ASN A 272 27.68 3.46 -18.88
CA ASN A 272 28.45 2.23 -19.07
C ASN A 272 29.95 2.47 -19.31
N GLN A 273 30.41 3.72 -19.22
CA GLN A 273 31.80 4.10 -19.36
C GLN A 273 32.38 4.45 -17.98
N PHE A 274 33.63 4.04 -17.75
CA PHE A 274 34.35 4.29 -16.49
C PHE A 274 35.55 5.21 -16.73
N GLY A 275 35.84 6.08 -15.79
CA GLY A 275 37.02 6.98 -15.87
C GLY A 275 36.69 8.35 -16.45
N LEU A 276 35.47 8.80 -16.38
CA LEU A 276 35.03 10.12 -16.86
C LEU A 276 34.95 11.18 -15.74
N TYR A 277 35.18 10.82 -14.47
CA TYR A 277 35.24 11.80 -13.40
C TYR A 277 36.44 12.71 -13.61
N PRO A 278 36.28 14.05 -13.59
CA PRO A 278 37.35 14.97 -13.94
C PRO A 278 38.51 14.86 -12.94
N ASP A 279 39.70 14.57 -13.47
CA ASP A 279 40.90 14.42 -12.68
C ASP A 279 41.31 15.75 -11.98
N GLY A 280 41.77 15.69 -10.74
CA GLY A 280 42.13 16.86 -9.94
C GLY A 280 40.90 17.61 -9.35
N THR A 281 39.68 17.10 -9.49
CA THR A 281 38.51 17.74 -8.91
C THR A 281 38.54 17.69 -7.38
N LYS A 282 38.20 18.81 -6.73
CA LYS A 282 38.09 18.89 -5.28
C LYS A 282 36.66 18.68 -4.83
N VAL A 283 36.40 17.63 -4.06
CA VAL A 283 35.10 17.38 -3.41
C VAL A 283 34.83 18.41 -2.30
N THR A 284 33.57 18.48 -1.84
CA THR A 284 33.19 19.42 -0.76
C THR A 284 34.05 19.23 0.49
N ASP A 285 34.43 20.35 1.14
CA ASP A 285 35.13 20.32 2.42
C ASP A 285 34.22 19.99 3.62
N ALA A 286 32.89 20.18 3.46
CA ALA A 286 31.87 19.94 4.48
C ALA A 286 30.79 18.99 3.95
N PRO A 287 31.00 17.67 4.03
CA PRO A 287 30.02 16.71 3.55
C PRO A 287 28.73 16.78 4.38
N GLU A 288 27.61 16.87 3.68
CA GLU A 288 26.27 16.80 4.26
C GLU A 288 25.90 15.31 4.51
N ILE A 289 25.31 15.03 5.66
CA ILE A 289 24.73 13.71 5.92
C ILE A 289 23.44 13.57 5.11
N LEU A 290 23.47 12.73 4.06
CA LEU A 290 22.31 12.53 3.19
C LEU A 290 21.11 11.94 3.94
N PHE A 291 21.37 10.94 4.79
CA PHE A 291 20.37 10.27 5.59
C PHE A 291 20.93 10.00 6.99
N ALA A 292 20.41 10.72 7.98
CA ALA A 292 20.75 10.48 9.39
C ALA A 292 20.01 9.25 9.88
N ARG A 293 20.69 8.36 10.59
CA ARG A 293 20.06 7.17 11.17
C ARG A 293 18.91 7.55 12.10
N ILE A 294 17.78 6.88 11.97
CA ILE A 294 16.57 7.12 12.73
C ILE A 294 16.48 6.14 13.91
N ASP A 295 16.19 6.64 15.12
CA ASP A 295 15.78 5.79 16.25
C ASP A 295 14.26 5.57 16.19
N ALA A 296 13.84 4.30 16.16
CA ALA A 296 12.42 3.93 16.17
C ALA A 296 11.66 4.54 17.37
N LYS A 297 12.33 4.70 18.52
CA LYS A 297 11.73 5.32 19.71
C LYS A 297 11.37 6.79 19.56
N GLU A 298 12.06 7.51 18.66
CA GLU A 298 11.77 8.91 18.36
C GLU A 298 10.63 9.05 17.36
N ILE A 299 10.44 8.07 16.49
CA ILE A 299 9.38 8.06 15.46
C ILE A 299 8.06 7.55 16.03
N GLN A 300 8.06 6.54 16.89
CA GLN A 300 6.84 5.91 17.38
C GLN A 300 5.81 6.90 17.96
N PRO A 301 6.18 7.88 18.82
CA PRO A 301 5.20 8.87 19.30
C PRO A 301 4.57 9.73 18.20
N LYS A 302 5.31 9.98 17.10
CA LYS A 302 4.77 10.73 15.95
C LYS A 302 3.79 9.88 15.16
N VAL A 303 4.09 8.60 14.98
CA VAL A 303 3.19 7.63 14.34
C VAL A 303 1.90 7.48 15.14
N ASP A 304 2.00 7.34 16.47
CA ASP A 304 0.84 7.23 17.37
C ASP A 304 -0.06 8.47 17.27
N ALA A 305 0.55 9.67 17.18
CA ALA A 305 -0.18 10.92 17.01
C ALA A 305 -0.91 10.99 15.64
N ILE A 306 -0.26 10.53 14.55
CA ILE A 306 -0.88 10.45 13.22
C ILE A 306 -2.09 9.52 13.25
N GLN A 307 -1.95 8.32 13.81
CA GLN A 307 -3.04 7.35 13.89
C GLN A 307 -4.21 7.86 14.74
N ALA A 308 -3.92 8.51 15.89
CA ALA A 308 -4.95 9.12 16.73
C ALA A 308 -5.72 10.22 15.98
N LYS A 309 -5.01 11.08 15.22
CA LYS A 309 -5.62 12.12 14.40
C LYS A 309 -6.53 11.54 13.31
N GLN A 310 -6.07 10.52 12.59
CA GLN A 310 -6.86 9.85 11.55
C GLN A 310 -8.15 9.26 12.10
N LYS A 311 -8.08 8.64 13.28
CA LYS A 311 -9.25 8.08 13.96
C LYS A 311 -10.25 9.18 14.35
N GLU A 312 -9.77 10.28 14.92
CA GLU A 312 -10.62 11.43 15.27
C GLU A 312 -11.29 12.06 14.04
N GLU A 313 -10.54 12.23 12.94
CA GLU A 313 -11.08 12.76 11.69
C GLU A 313 -12.15 11.85 11.08
N TYR A 314 -11.92 10.53 11.10
CA TYR A 314 -12.92 9.55 10.65
C TYR A 314 -14.19 9.62 11.48
N GLU A 315 -14.09 9.68 12.80
CA GLU A 315 -15.23 9.80 13.71
C GLU A 315 -16.01 11.10 13.45
N LYS A 316 -15.32 12.22 13.18
CA LYS A 316 -15.93 13.49 12.79
C LYS A 316 -16.64 13.42 11.42
N GLU A 317 -16.02 12.78 10.42
CA GLU A 317 -16.64 12.57 9.11
C GLU A 317 -17.91 11.72 9.23
N GLN A 318 -17.90 10.64 10.03
CA GLN A 318 -19.07 9.79 10.25
C GLN A 318 -20.20 10.57 10.94
N LYS A 319 -19.89 11.38 11.96
CA LYS A 319 -20.85 12.25 12.63
C LYS A 319 -21.47 13.27 11.67
N ALA A 320 -20.69 13.85 10.77
CA ALA A 320 -21.17 14.81 9.78
C ALA A 320 -22.06 14.15 8.71
N LEU A 321 -21.71 12.95 8.26
CA LEU A 321 -22.48 12.18 7.26
C LEU A 321 -23.83 11.70 7.81
N ASN A 322 -23.89 11.38 9.10
CA ASN A 322 -25.11 10.94 9.79
C ASN A 322 -26.03 12.09 10.23
N GLY A 323 -25.84 13.32 9.68
CA GLY A 323 -26.79 14.42 9.82
C GLY A 323 -26.77 15.15 11.15
N GLY A 324 -25.64 15.10 11.89
CA GLY A 324 -25.46 15.96 13.09
C GLY A 324 -26.29 15.57 14.32
N GLU A 325 -27.07 14.52 14.24
CA GLU A 325 -27.52 13.83 15.44
C GLU A 325 -26.37 12.92 15.87
N SER A 326 -25.67 13.32 16.91
CA SER A 326 -25.01 12.35 17.76
C SER A 326 -26.14 11.45 18.24
N ALA A 327 -26.23 10.24 17.66
CA ALA A 327 -26.63 9.18 18.53
C ALA A 327 -25.52 9.16 19.61
N ASP A 328 -25.72 9.87 20.72
CA ASP A 328 -25.31 9.32 22.00
C ASP A 328 -25.76 7.85 21.86
N GLU A 329 -24.82 6.91 21.82
CA GLU A 329 -25.18 5.51 21.96
C GLU A 329 -25.99 5.51 23.25
N ALA A 330 -27.33 5.37 23.09
CA ALA A 330 -28.19 5.35 24.21
C ALA A 330 -27.69 4.20 25.07
N VAL A 331 -27.15 4.53 26.21
CA VAL A 331 -26.70 3.52 27.17
C VAL A 331 -27.96 2.89 27.70
N ILE A 332 -28.33 1.73 27.11
CA ILE A 332 -29.46 0.96 27.58
C ILE A 332 -29.03 0.30 28.86
N ASP A 333 -29.45 0.88 29.97
CA ASP A 333 -29.24 0.30 31.30
C ASP A 333 -30.31 -0.77 31.53
N ILE A 334 -29.90 -2.04 31.47
CA ILE A 334 -30.78 -3.18 31.74
C ILE A 334 -30.52 -3.64 33.17
N ASP A 335 -31.59 -3.79 33.95
CA ASP A 335 -31.48 -4.38 35.29
C ASP A 335 -30.75 -5.72 35.25
N PRO A 336 -29.63 -5.85 35.96
CA PRO A 336 -28.83 -7.06 35.94
C PRO A 336 -29.63 -8.26 36.47
N LYS A 337 -29.60 -9.39 35.76
CA LYS A 337 -30.14 -10.64 36.23
C LYS A 337 -29.14 -11.35 37.15
N GLU A 338 -29.62 -12.38 37.86
CA GLU A 338 -28.75 -13.21 38.69
C GLU A 338 -27.63 -13.82 37.84
N GLU A 339 -26.44 -13.91 38.44
CA GLU A 339 -25.29 -14.55 37.81
C GLU A 339 -25.59 -16.02 37.53
N ILE A 340 -25.20 -16.53 36.36
CA ILE A 340 -25.28 -17.93 36.01
C ILE A 340 -23.92 -18.57 35.93
N THR A 341 -23.82 -19.88 36.15
CA THR A 341 -22.59 -20.63 35.96
C THR A 341 -22.39 -20.98 34.48
N PHE A 342 -21.17 -21.36 34.12
CA PHE A 342 -20.89 -21.90 32.79
C PHE A 342 -21.73 -23.14 32.48
N ASP A 343 -21.97 -23.99 33.48
CA ASP A 343 -22.84 -25.15 33.35
C ASP A 343 -24.30 -24.77 33.06
N ASP A 344 -24.78 -23.61 33.49
CA ASP A 344 -26.10 -23.11 33.14
C ASP A 344 -26.16 -22.61 31.71
N PHE A 345 -25.09 -21.94 31.25
CA PHE A 345 -24.97 -21.51 29.85
C PHE A 345 -24.91 -22.69 28.90
N THR A 346 -24.19 -23.77 29.20
CA THR A 346 -24.04 -24.95 28.37
C THR A 346 -25.37 -25.76 28.21
N LYS A 347 -26.38 -25.50 29.05
CA LYS A 347 -27.73 -26.06 28.86
C LYS A 347 -28.48 -25.42 27.71
N MET A 348 -28.08 -24.25 27.27
CA MET A 348 -28.67 -23.55 26.11
C MET A 348 -27.92 -23.92 24.84
N GLN A 349 -28.64 -24.27 23.77
CA GLN A 349 -28.04 -24.59 22.49
C GLN A 349 -28.42 -23.53 21.44
N PHE A 350 -27.42 -22.80 20.96
CA PHE A 350 -27.61 -21.80 19.93
C PHE A 350 -27.03 -22.29 18.59
N GLN A 351 -27.78 -22.08 17.50
CA GLN A 351 -27.31 -22.42 16.17
C GLN A 351 -27.72 -21.36 15.14
N VAL A 352 -26.97 -21.31 14.02
CA VAL A 352 -27.35 -20.49 12.87
C VAL A 352 -28.49 -21.16 12.11
N GLY A 353 -29.59 -20.45 11.93
CA GLY A 353 -30.73 -20.87 11.10
C GLY A 353 -30.83 -20.06 9.81
N GLU A 354 -31.47 -20.63 8.80
CA GLU A 354 -31.85 -19.95 7.55
C GLU A 354 -33.35 -19.94 7.40
N ILE A 355 -33.92 -18.76 7.25
CA ILE A 355 -35.36 -18.58 7.10
C ILE A 355 -35.79 -18.97 5.67
N LEU A 356 -36.51 -20.06 5.54
CA LEU A 356 -37.00 -20.58 4.25
C LEU A 356 -38.29 -19.91 3.80
N SER A 357 -39.17 -19.65 4.76
CA SER A 357 -40.45 -18.94 4.53
C SER A 357 -40.87 -18.23 5.81
N CYS A 358 -41.66 -17.19 5.65
CA CYS A 358 -42.22 -16.42 6.76
C CYS A 358 -43.64 -15.96 6.39
N GLU A 359 -44.55 -15.98 7.37
CA GLU A 359 -45.91 -15.50 7.20
C GLU A 359 -46.42 -14.79 8.46
N ALA A 360 -47.37 -13.91 8.28
CA ALA A 360 -48.00 -13.21 9.39
C ALA A 360 -49.00 -14.10 10.10
N VAL A 361 -48.95 -14.17 11.44
CA VAL A 361 -49.93 -14.94 12.24
C VAL A 361 -51.25 -14.22 12.21
N ALA A 362 -52.29 -14.88 11.65
CA ALA A 362 -53.61 -14.27 11.40
C ALA A 362 -54.29 -13.70 12.66
N LYS A 363 -54.06 -14.30 13.82
CA LYS A 363 -54.66 -13.91 15.12
C LYS A 363 -53.78 -12.90 15.91
N SER A 364 -52.73 -12.38 15.31
CA SER A 364 -51.83 -11.45 16.00
C SER A 364 -51.32 -10.36 15.06
N LYS A 365 -51.32 -9.11 15.57
CA LYS A 365 -50.70 -7.96 14.89
C LYS A 365 -49.19 -7.87 15.13
N LYS A 366 -48.63 -8.69 16.04
CA LYS A 366 -47.24 -8.60 16.50
C LYS A 366 -46.36 -9.78 16.05
N LEU A 367 -46.96 -10.89 15.59
CA LEU A 367 -46.26 -12.14 15.40
C LEU A 367 -46.05 -12.46 13.92
N LEU A 368 -44.85 -12.93 13.61
CA LEU A 368 -44.48 -13.64 12.39
C LEU A 368 -44.20 -15.10 12.70
N CYS A 369 -44.56 -15.99 11.80
CA CYS A 369 -44.28 -17.43 11.84
C CYS A 369 -43.28 -17.75 10.73
N SER A 370 -42.09 -18.20 11.10
CA SER A 370 -41.00 -18.52 10.18
C SER A 370 -40.71 -20.03 10.17
N GLN A 371 -40.47 -20.58 8.97
CA GLN A 371 -39.87 -21.91 8.82
C GLN A 371 -38.37 -21.75 8.71
N VAL A 372 -37.65 -22.23 9.71
CA VAL A 372 -36.21 -21.99 9.85
C VAL A 372 -35.45 -23.29 9.67
N LYS A 373 -34.65 -23.39 8.65
CA LYS A 373 -33.74 -24.51 8.40
C LYS A 373 -32.56 -24.41 9.34
N ILE A 374 -32.28 -25.48 10.11
CA ILE A 374 -31.16 -25.59 11.04
C ILE A 374 -30.45 -26.92 10.75
N GLY A 375 -29.35 -26.89 10.04
CA GLY A 375 -28.71 -28.10 9.52
C GLY A 375 -29.63 -28.88 8.58
N ASN A 376 -29.96 -30.11 8.97
CA ASN A 376 -30.85 -31.00 8.22
C ASN A 376 -32.33 -30.97 8.70
N THR A 377 -32.66 -30.10 9.66
CA THR A 377 -34.02 -30.00 10.21
C THR A 377 -34.63 -28.64 9.89
N VAL A 378 -35.97 -28.58 9.86
CA VAL A 378 -36.70 -27.33 9.75
C VAL A 378 -37.57 -27.20 11.01
N LYS A 379 -37.47 -26.06 11.70
CA LYS A 379 -38.26 -25.73 12.87
C LYS A 379 -39.18 -24.57 12.58
N GLN A 380 -40.41 -24.67 13.07
CA GLN A 380 -41.36 -23.57 13.05
C GLN A 380 -41.10 -22.66 14.26
N ILE A 381 -40.82 -21.38 14.01
CA ILE A 381 -40.52 -20.41 15.07
C ILE A 381 -41.43 -19.20 14.91
N VAL A 382 -42.10 -18.86 16.02
CA VAL A 382 -42.98 -17.68 16.08
C VAL A 382 -42.26 -16.57 16.85
N SER A 383 -42.17 -15.39 16.25
CA SER A 383 -41.42 -14.27 16.80
C SER A 383 -42.21 -12.97 16.80
N GLY A 384 -42.05 -12.14 17.83
CA GLY A 384 -42.79 -10.89 18.05
C GLY A 384 -42.29 -9.66 17.26
N ILE A 385 -41.78 -9.88 16.05
CA ILE A 385 -41.03 -8.88 15.27
C ILE A 385 -41.80 -8.26 14.10
N ARG A 386 -43.12 -8.48 13.99
CA ARG A 386 -43.95 -8.01 12.89
C ARG A 386 -44.02 -6.48 12.78
N LYS A 387 -43.71 -5.75 13.85
CA LYS A 387 -43.63 -4.29 13.84
C LYS A 387 -42.42 -3.80 13.03
N ASP A 388 -41.32 -4.55 13.10
CA ASP A 388 -40.01 -4.15 12.62
C ASP A 388 -39.59 -4.86 11.33
N TYR A 389 -40.26 -6.01 10.99
CA TYR A 389 -39.94 -6.82 9.81
C TYR A 389 -41.22 -7.26 9.08
N THR A 390 -41.15 -7.27 7.75
CA THR A 390 -42.16 -7.88 6.89
C THR A 390 -41.83 -9.36 6.62
N PRO A 391 -42.84 -10.20 6.30
CA PRO A 391 -42.57 -11.60 5.94
C PRO A 391 -41.59 -11.77 4.79
N GLU A 392 -41.64 -10.90 3.80
CA GLU A 392 -40.79 -10.91 2.60
C GLU A 392 -39.32 -10.61 2.94
N GLU A 393 -39.09 -9.69 3.85
CA GLU A 393 -37.73 -9.32 4.30
C GLU A 393 -37.08 -10.41 5.14
N MET A 394 -37.84 -11.31 5.73
CA MET A 394 -37.35 -12.40 6.57
C MET A 394 -36.72 -13.52 5.75
N VAL A 395 -37.26 -13.83 4.57
CA VAL A 395 -36.86 -14.97 3.75
C VAL A 395 -35.42 -14.86 3.30
N GLY A 396 -34.64 -15.93 3.47
CA GLY A 396 -33.21 -15.99 3.11
C GLY A 396 -32.25 -15.46 4.17
N LYS A 397 -32.74 -14.80 5.23
CA LYS A 397 -31.85 -14.30 6.29
C LYS A 397 -31.26 -15.45 7.09
N LYS A 398 -29.96 -15.28 7.47
CA LYS A 398 -29.29 -16.11 8.47
C LYS A 398 -29.49 -15.47 9.83
N VAL A 399 -29.97 -16.25 10.79
CA VAL A 399 -30.38 -15.78 12.12
C VAL A 399 -29.80 -16.65 13.22
N MET A 400 -29.62 -16.08 14.40
CA MET A 400 -29.24 -16.81 15.61
C MET A 400 -30.51 -17.38 16.26
N VAL A 401 -30.51 -18.70 16.58
CA VAL A 401 -31.67 -19.45 17.10
C VAL A 401 -31.28 -20.18 18.36
N LEU A 402 -32.06 -20.01 19.43
CA LEU A 402 -32.05 -20.94 20.57
C LEU A 402 -32.92 -22.16 20.18
N VAL A 403 -32.26 -23.30 19.95
CA VAL A 403 -32.87 -24.49 19.30
C VAL A 403 -33.42 -25.53 20.24
N ASN A 404 -33.02 -25.52 21.51
CA ASN A 404 -33.42 -26.50 22.51
C ASN A 404 -34.47 -25.99 23.53
N LEU A 405 -35.12 -24.86 23.19
CA LEU A 405 -36.23 -24.35 23.99
C LEU A 405 -37.43 -25.28 23.88
N LYS A 406 -38.14 -25.54 25.00
CA LYS A 406 -39.38 -26.34 24.98
C LYS A 406 -40.42 -25.67 24.08
N PRO A 407 -41.04 -26.42 23.15
CA PRO A 407 -42.07 -25.89 22.27
C PRO A 407 -43.23 -25.26 23.04
N ALA A 408 -43.65 -24.08 22.58
CA ALA A 408 -44.75 -23.32 23.18
C ALA A 408 -45.73 -22.82 22.13
N LYS A 409 -47.00 -22.63 22.47
CA LYS A 409 -48.02 -22.07 21.56
C LYS A 409 -48.16 -20.57 21.79
N LEU A 410 -47.87 -19.77 20.73
CA LEU A 410 -48.05 -18.35 20.70
C LEU A 410 -49.20 -17.97 19.75
N ALA A 411 -50.27 -17.35 20.27
CA ALA A 411 -51.50 -17.08 19.52
C ALA A 411 -52.10 -18.30 18.80
N GLY A 412 -51.89 -19.51 19.37
CA GLY A 412 -52.37 -20.77 18.84
C GLY A 412 -51.42 -21.46 17.85
N VAL A 413 -50.32 -20.86 17.47
CA VAL A 413 -49.28 -21.40 16.57
C VAL A 413 -48.12 -21.94 17.39
N LEU A 414 -47.60 -23.13 17.08
CA LEU A 414 -46.53 -23.78 17.80
C LEU A 414 -45.19 -23.11 17.43
N SER A 415 -44.38 -22.72 18.42
CA SER A 415 -43.01 -22.30 18.26
C SER A 415 -42.05 -23.33 18.86
N GLU A 416 -41.05 -23.80 18.09
CA GLU A 416 -40.10 -24.85 18.46
C GLU A 416 -38.70 -24.32 18.77
N GLY A 417 -38.58 -23.04 18.97
CA GLY A 417 -37.34 -22.33 19.30
C GLY A 417 -37.59 -20.84 19.42
N MET A 418 -36.51 -20.06 19.49
CA MET A 418 -36.59 -18.61 19.63
C MET A 418 -35.52 -17.95 18.73
N LEU A 419 -35.92 -16.95 17.92
CA LEU A 419 -34.99 -16.07 17.24
C LEU A 419 -34.44 -15.05 18.26
N LEU A 420 -33.12 -14.77 18.18
CA LEU A 420 -32.49 -13.74 19.03
C LEU A 420 -32.59 -12.40 18.35
N CYS A 421 -33.01 -11.39 19.11
CA CYS A 421 -33.05 -10.00 18.68
C CYS A 421 -32.43 -9.14 19.76
N ALA A 422 -31.75 -8.05 19.33
CA ALA A 422 -31.46 -6.90 20.20
C ALA A 422 -32.66 -5.93 20.18
N GLU A 423 -32.93 -5.28 21.30
CA GLU A 423 -34.00 -4.29 21.45
C GLU A 423 -33.37 -2.97 21.88
N ASP A 424 -33.73 -1.87 21.22
CA ASP A 424 -33.31 -0.51 21.59
C ASP A 424 -34.27 0.12 22.63
N GLU A 425 -33.95 1.30 23.11
CA GLU A 425 -34.74 2.07 24.09
C GLU A 425 -36.17 2.41 23.60
N ASN A 426 -36.40 2.42 22.29
CA ASN A 426 -37.70 2.70 21.65
C ASN A 426 -38.51 1.42 21.41
N GLY A 427 -37.97 0.25 21.79
CA GLY A 427 -38.57 -1.04 21.57
C GLY A 427 -38.51 -1.51 20.11
N THR A 428 -37.50 -1.03 19.35
CA THR A 428 -37.22 -1.50 17.98
C THR A 428 -36.39 -2.76 18.06
N LEU A 429 -36.78 -3.80 17.34
CA LEU A 429 -36.09 -5.08 17.36
C LEU A 429 -35.19 -5.29 16.14
N SER A 430 -33.94 -5.67 16.37
CA SER A 430 -32.99 -6.06 15.34
C SER A 430 -32.58 -7.52 15.49
N LEU A 431 -32.71 -8.29 14.39
CA LEU A 431 -32.30 -9.71 14.36
C LEU A 431 -30.79 -9.85 14.53
N MET A 432 -30.37 -10.75 15.43
CA MET A 432 -28.98 -11.15 15.56
C MET A 432 -28.58 -12.06 14.39
N THR A 433 -27.58 -11.64 13.63
CA THR A 433 -27.11 -12.34 12.43
C THR A 433 -25.62 -12.59 12.52
N PRO A 434 -25.06 -13.65 11.91
CA PRO A 434 -23.61 -13.83 11.85
C PRO A 434 -22.99 -12.78 10.90
N GLU A 435 -21.94 -12.10 11.34
CA GLU A 435 -21.18 -11.10 10.56
C GLU A 435 -20.56 -11.75 9.29
N LYS A 436 -20.07 -12.98 9.42
CA LYS A 436 -19.46 -13.73 8.32
C LYS A 436 -20.42 -14.77 7.78
N PRO A 437 -20.34 -15.14 6.48
CA PRO A 437 -21.16 -16.24 5.94
C PRO A 437 -20.95 -17.54 6.73
N MET A 438 -22.02 -18.02 7.36
CA MET A 438 -22.02 -19.27 8.12
C MET A 438 -23.07 -20.26 7.56
N PRO A 439 -22.76 -21.56 7.52
CA PRO A 439 -23.73 -22.57 7.12
C PRO A 439 -24.87 -22.67 8.14
N SER A 440 -26.06 -23.01 7.65
CA SER A 440 -27.17 -23.34 8.53
C SER A 440 -26.84 -24.58 9.39
N GLY A 441 -27.08 -24.50 10.69
CA GLY A 441 -26.73 -25.54 11.67
C GLY A 441 -25.38 -25.31 12.37
N ALA A 442 -24.61 -24.29 11.98
CA ALA A 442 -23.38 -23.93 12.71
C ALA A 442 -23.71 -23.63 14.18
N GLU A 443 -22.92 -24.19 15.08
CA GLU A 443 -23.05 -23.96 16.51
C GLU A 443 -22.56 -22.57 16.88
N ILE A 444 -23.20 -21.94 17.83
CA ILE A 444 -22.83 -20.66 18.41
C ILE A 444 -22.39 -20.95 19.83
N CYS A 445 -21.09 -20.77 20.11
CA CYS A 445 -20.43 -21.08 21.37
C CYS A 445 -19.71 -19.83 21.94
#